data_51c90452183992bb6a059637689e8045
#
_entry.id   51c90452183992bb6a059637689e8045
#
_cell.length_a   1.000
_cell.length_b   1.000
_cell.length_c   1.000
_cell.angle_alpha   90.00
_cell.angle_beta   90.00
_cell.angle_gamma   90.00
#
_symmetry.space_group_name_H-M   'P 1'
#
loop_
_entity.id
_entity.type
_entity.pdbx_description
1 polymer ?
#
loop_
_entity_poly.entity_id
_entity_poly.type
_entity_poly.pdbx_seq_one_letter_code
_entity_poly.pdbx_strand_id
1 'polypeptide(L)'
;INLKSSSFVPVGNDIYSFLDNCASRGLIPVSATTLKPLSRIEISRYILDIYRNQHSLNDRVLHDELEYYVGEFALDIERIIERKSNADMNVDVISGVNSPHWHLGSLQTEYFSFIFDPIITARWDITEEKTVFRRATGIQFRGHVQNKIGFSFRFVDHVEKGNSPYRHRSNLLEDRWGYVGPLLGGSETYYDLTEAYLTFQTGLLEIAFGKDRLAWGPGEEHLLIGGSAPSINHLRFRFDIGENCRLLYVIGKLTPWKTPGDSLYTNIEGWTRLIPAEKWLAAHRFEYFYQDFLTIGIS
;
A
#
# COMPACT_ATOMS: atom_id res chain seq x y z
N ILE A 1 -16.87 -5.57 16.25
CA ILE A 1 -15.44 -5.71 15.90
C ILE A 1 -14.76 -4.41 16.26
N ASN A 2 -13.89 -4.42 17.28
CA ASN A 2 -13.08 -3.24 17.59
C ASN A 2 -11.87 -3.23 16.63
N LEU A 3 -11.97 -2.52 15.53
CA LEU A 3 -10.88 -2.35 14.59
C LEU A 3 -9.78 -1.47 15.24
N LYS A 4 -8.53 -1.92 15.16
CA LYS A 4 -7.36 -1.13 15.56
C LYS A 4 -6.85 -0.38 14.33
N SER A 5 -6.51 0.89 14.49
CA SER A 5 -5.82 1.64 13.43
C SER A 5 -4.39 1.14 13.26
N SER A 6 -3.95 1.07 12.02
CA SER A 6 -2.56 0.81 11.67
C SER A 6 -2.24 1.49 10.33
N SER A 7 -0.97 1.52 9.96
CA SER A 7 -0.56 1.97 8.64
C SER A 7 -1.08 1.03 7.56
N PHE A 8 -1.26 1.56 6.35
CA PHE A 8 -1.57 0.76 5.17
C PHE A 8 -0.31 0.10 4.60
N VAL A 9 -0.53 -0.97 3.84
CA VAL A 9 0.50 -1.57 3.01
C VAL A 9 0.39 -1.00 1.60
N PRO A 10 1.48 -0.45 1.01
CA PRO A 10 1.43 0.15 -0.32
C PRO A 10 0.86 -0.78 -1.39
N VAL A 11 0.07 -0.23 -2.32
CA VAL A 11 -0.66 -0.98 -3.37
C VAL A 11 0.25 -1.91 -4.19
N GLY A 12 1.51 -1.54 -4.42
CA GLY A 12 2.47 -2.35 -5.17
C GLY A 12 3.27 -3.35 -4.33
N ASN A 13 2.85 -3.68 -3.12
CA ASN A 13 3.54 -4.67 -2.28
C ASN A 13 3.16 -6.11 -2.70
N ASP A 14 4.15 -7.00 -2.71
CA ASP A 14 3.98 -8.41 -3.14
C ASP A 14 2.99 -9.20 -2.28
N ILE A 15 2.73 -8.77 -1.05
CA ILE A 15 1.72 -9.37 -0.17
C ILE A 15 0.35 -9.48 -0.85
N TYR A 16 0.00 -8.53 -1.72
CA TYR A 16 -1.29 -8.58 -2.42
C TYR A 16 -1.38 -9.72 -3.42
N SER A 17 -0.28 -10.04 -4.12
CA SER A 17 -0.22 -11.19 -5.01
C SER A 17 -0.32 -12.51 -4.23
N PHE A 18 0.32 -12.59 -3.07
CA PHE A 18 0.18 -13.71 -2.15
C PHE A 18 -1.26 -13.86 -1.66
N LEU A 19 -1.91 -12.78 -1.21
CA LEU A 19 -3.30 -12.80 -0.76
C LEU A 19 -4.27 -13.15 -1.90
N ASP A 20 -4.06 -12.64 -3.11
CA ASP A 20 -4.86 -12.98 -4.30
C ASP A 20 -4.74 -14.48 -4.63
N ASN A 21 -3.54 -15.07 -4.51
CA ASN A 21 -3.32 -16.50 -4.66
C ASN A 21 -4.06 -17.30 -3.57
N CYS A 22 -3.96 -16.87 -2.32
CA CYS A 22 -4.69 -17.49 -1.21
C CYS A 22 -6.21 -17.40 -1.38
N ALA A 23 -6.72 -16.26 -1.83
CA ALA A 23 -8.14 -16.05 -2.09
C ALA A 23 -8.66 -16.96 -3.23
N SER A 24 -7.88 -17.11 -4.30
CA SER A 24 -8.22 -18.00 -5.42
C SER A 24 -8.30 -19.49 -5.02
N ARG A 25 -7.60 -19.85 -3.95
CA ARG A 25 -7.61 -21.20 -3.36
C ARG A 25 -8.66 -21.36 -2.24
N GLY A 26 -9.44 -20.32 -1.94
CA GLY A 26 -10.48 -20.36 -0.90
C GLY A 26 -9.94 -20.34 0.54
N LEU A 27 -8.69 -19.93 0.77
CA LEU A 27 -8.09 -19.84 2.09
C LEU A 27 -8.51 -18.57 2.85
N ILE A 28 -8.88 -17.54 2.10
CA ILE A 28 -9.45 -16.27 2.58
C ILE A 28 -10.55 -15.84 1.63
N PRO A 29 -11.45 -14.92 2.07
CA PRO A 29 -12.51 -14.41 1.19
C PRO A 29 -11.97 -13.73 -0.06
N VAL A 30 -12.64 -13.93 -1.21
CA VAL A 30 -12.28 -13.28 -2.49
C VAL A 30 -12.32 -11.75 -2.38
N SER A 31 -13.13 -11.22 -1.47
CA SER A 31 -13.21 -9.78 -1.19
C SER A 31 -11.98 -9.21 -0.48
N ALA A 32 -11.08 -10.03 0.02
CA ALA A 32 -9.94 -9.60 0.81
C ALA A 32 -9.06 -8.54 0.11
N THR A 33 -8.96 -8.62 -1.22
CA THR A 33 -8.05 -7.77 -2.01
C THR A 33 -8.76 -6.84 -3.00
N THR A 34 -10.09 -6.71 -2.92
CA THR A 34 -10.87 -5.89 -3.86
C THR A 34 -10.67 -4.38 -3.68
N LEU A 35 -10.20 -3.96 -2.52
CA LEU A 35 -9.95 -2.56 -2.16
C LEU A 35 -8.55 -2.42 -1.56
N LYS A 36 -7.67 -1.74 -2.26
CA LYS A 36 -6.29 -1.47 -1.79
C LYS A 36 -6.09 0.04 -1.64
N PRO A 37 -5.27 0.50 -0.70
CA PRO A 37 -4.45 -0.25 0.23
C PRO A 37 -5.26 -0.80 1.42
N LEU A 38 -4.84 -1.95 1.92
CA LEU A 38 -5.32 -2.55 3.16
C LEU A 38 -4.46 -2.12 4.34
N SER A 39 -5.04 -2.08 5.53
CA SER A 39 -4.28 -1.86 6.75
C SER A 39 -3.44 -3.09 7.12
N ARG A 40 -2.29 -2.88 7.76
CA ARG A 40 -1.44 -3.97 8.23
C ARG A 40 -2.18 -4.92 9.16
N ILE A 41 -3.07 -4.39 9.99
CA ILE A 41 -3.91 -5.22 10.88
C ILE A 41 -4.89 -6.10 10.10
N GLU A 42 -5.47 -5.62 9.01
CA GLU A 42 -6.32 -6.47 8.16
C GLU A 42 -5.53 -7.59 7.49
N ILE A 43 -4.39 -7.25 6.91
CA ILE A 43 -3.49 -8.23 6.30
C ILE A 43 -3.04 -9.26 7.34
N SER A 44 -2.67 -8.83 8.54
CA SER A 44 -2.28 -9.73 9.63
C SER A 44 -3.40 -10.70 10.03
N ARG A 45 -4.67 -10.29 9.94
CA ARG A 45 -5.80 -11.21 10.16
C ARG A 45 -5.87 -12.26 9.08
N TYR A 46 -5.76 -11.88 7.81
CA TYR A 46 -5.74 -12.84 6.71
C TYR A 46 -4.55 -13.81 6.82
N ILE A 47 -3.37 -13.32 7.17
CA ILE A 47 -2.20 -14.18 7.42
C ILE A 47 -2.49 -15.18 8.53
N LEU A 48 -3.10 -14.74 9.65
CA LEU A 48 -3.48 -15.64 10.74
C LEU A 48 -4.53 -16.67 10.33
N ASP A 49 -5.50 -16.30 9.51
CA ASP A 49 -6.53 -17.22 9.03
C ASP A 49 -5.92 -18.26 8.06
N ILE A 50 -5.01 -17.85 7.18
CA ILE A 50 -4.25 -18.77 6.32
C ILE A 50 -3.38 -19.69 7.17
N TYR A 51 -2.66 -19.16 8.18
CA TYR A 51 -1.78 -19.94 9.06
C TYR A 51 -2.55 -21.01 9.85
N ARG A 52 -3.77 -20.71 10.32
CA ARG A 52 -4.62 -21.70 11.00
C ARG A 52 -5.07 -22.83 10.09
N ASN A 53 -5.23 -22.55 8.82
CA ASN A 53 -5.66 -23.50 7.80
C ASN A 53 -4.48 -24.09 7.00
N GLN A 54 -3.23 -23.86 7.43
CA GLN A 54 -2.02 -24.27 6.70
C GLN A 54 -1.91 -25.80 6.46
N HIS A 55 -2.56 -26.63 7.28
CA HIS A 55 -2.57 -28.07 7.08
C HIS A 55 -3.23 -28.50 5.76
N SER A 56 -4.03 -27.62 5.14
CA SER A 56 -4.60 -27.82 3.82
C SER A 56 -3.67 -27.37 2.67
N LEU A 57 -2.54 -26.73 2.99
CA LEU A 57 -1.55 -26.26 2.03
C LEU A 57 -0.60 -27.38 1.64
N ASN A 58 -0.84 -28.00 0.49
CA ASN A 58 0.09 -29.00 -0.09
C ASN A 58 1.19 -28.37 -0.95
N ASP A 59 1.32 -27.02 -0.92
CA ASP A 59 2.22 -26.25 -1.76
C ASP A 59 3.34 -25.65 -0.89
N ARG A 60 4.57 -26.14 -1.10
CA ARG A 60 5.74 -25.72 -0.34
C ARG A 60 6.07 -24.23 -0.57
N VAL A 61 5.91 -23.73 -1.80
CA VAL A 61 6.21 -22.34 -2.12
C VAL A 61 5.28 -21.41 -1.34
N LEU A 62 3.98 -21.73 -1.33
CA LEU A 62 3.00 -20.96 -0.58
C LEU A 62 3.24 -21.02 0.93
N HIS A 63 3.76 -22.12 1.43
CA HIS A 63 4.14 -22.27 2.84
C HIS A 63 5.36 -21.39 3.19
N ASP A 64 6.39 -21.38 2.35
CA ASP A 64 7.59 -20.57 2.54
C ASP A 64 7.24 -19.05 2.46
N GLU A 65 6.34 -18.67 1.55
CA GLU A 65 5.80 -17.31 1.48
C GLU A 65 4.99 -16.93 2.74
N LEU A 66 4.17 -17.86 3.25
CA LEU A 66 3.40 -17.64 4.48
C LEU A 66 4.33 -17.39 5.66
N GLU A 67 5.38 -18.20 5.84
CA GLU A 67 6.36 -18.00 6.91
C GLU A 67 7.07 -16.65 6.79
N TYR A 68 7.44 -16.25 5.57
CA TYR A 68 8.01 -14.93 5.33
C TYR A 68 7.07 -13.80 5.80
N TYR A 69 5.79 -13.86 5.42
CA TYR A 69 4.83 -12.82 5.80
C TYR A 69 4.42 -12.87 7.27
N VAL A 70 4.43 -14.02 7.91
CA VAL A 70 4.27 -14.12 9.37
C VAL A 70 5.40 -13.34 10.07
N GLY A 71 6.64 -13.44 9.60
CA GLY A 71 7.77 -12.66 10.09
C GLY A 71 7.64 -11.16 9.81
N GLU A 72 7.25 -10.78 8.58
CA GLU A 72 7.06 -9.37 8.17
C GLU A 72 5.97 -8.65 9.00
N PHE A 73 4.91 -9.38 9.35
CA PHE A 73 3.76 -8.84 10.08
C PHE A 73 3.74 -9.23 11.57
N ALA A 74 4.82 -9.82 12.09
CA ALA A 74 4.87 -10.35 13.46
C ALA A 74 4.37 -9.36 14.51
N LEU A 75 4.82 -8.11 14.45
CA LEU A 75 4.43 -7.06 15.39
C LEU A 75 2.93 -6.70 15.33
N ASP A 76 2.34 -6.72 14.14
CA ASP A 76 0.91 -6.46 13.98
C ASP A 76 0.08 -7.69 14.38
N ILE A 77 0.61 -8.90 14.17
CA ILE A 77 0.03 -10.17 14.60
C ILE A 77 -0.01 -10.24 16.14
N GLU A 78 1.08 -9.92 16.82
CA GLU A 78 1.14 -9.85 18.30
C GLU A 78 0.04 -8.94 18.84
N ARG A 79 -0.15 -7.77 18.27
CA ARG A 79 -1.24 -6.85 18.66
C ARG A 79 -2.64 -7.47 18.55
N ILE A 80 -2.85 -8.40 17.63
CA ILE A 80 -4.13 -9.11 17.47
C ILE A 80 -4.27 -10.17 18.56
N ILE A 81 -3.20 -10.90 18.86
CA ILE A 81 -3.18 -12.05 19.77
C ILE A 81 -3.28 -11.62 21.22
N GLU A 82 -2.48 -10.62 21.67
CA GLU A 82 -2.51 -10.11 23.04
C GLU A 82 -3.93 -9.77 23.51
N ARG A 83 -4.78 -9.32 22.61
CA ARG A 83 -6.18 -9.05 22.93
C ARG A 83 -7.01 -10.32 23.12
N LYS A 84 -6.64 -11.45 22.52
CA LYS A 84 -7.32 -12.73 22.66
C LYS A 84 -6.83 -13.50 23.88
N SER A 85 -5.63 -13.22 24.38
CA SER A 85 -5.07 -13.83 25.61
C SER A 85 -5.87 -13.48 26.86
N ASN A 86 -6.57 -12.33 26.86
CA ASN A 86 -7.59 -12.03 27.89
C ASN A 86 -8.91 -12.79 27.71
N ALA A 87 -9.04 -13.64 26.69
CA ALA A 87 -10.18 -14.48 26.38
C ALA A 87 -9.67 -15.84 25.86
N ASP A 88 -9.32 -16.76 26.78
CA ASP A 88 -9.06 -18.19 26.57
C ASP A 88 -8.56 -18.61 25.19
N MET A 89 -7.31 -18.27 24.82
CA MET A 89 -6.64 -18.90 23.68
C MET A 89 -5.18 -19.21 23.98
N ASN A 90 -4.79 -20.45 23.73
CA ASN A 90 -3.41 -20.92 23.80
C ASN A 90 -2.50 -20.06 22.90
N VAL A 91 -1.55 -19.37 23.52
CA VAL A 91 -0.53 -18.51 22.92
C VAL A 91 0.54 -19.34 22.16
N ASP A 92 0.49 -20.67 22.21
CA ASP A 92 1.48 -21.56 21.64
C ASP A 92 1.59 -21.54 20.11
N VAL A 93 0.71 -20.83 19.42
CA VAL A 93 0.64 -20.83 17.94
C VAL A 93 1.81 -20.05 17.30
N ILE A 94 2.51 -19.18 18.04
CA ILE A 94 3.56 -18.32 17.45
C ILE A 94 4.93 -18.50 18.13
N SER A 95 5.05 -19.33 19.15
CA SER A 95 6.34 -19.57 19.84
C SER A 95 7.44 -20.18 18.94
N GLY A 96 7.14 -20.53 17.71
CA GLY A 96 8.09 -21.04 16.71
C GLY A 96 8.43 -20.08 15.58
N VAL A 97 7.82 -18.88 15.54
CA VAL A 97 8.13 -17.90 14.50
C VAL A 97 9.45 -17.21 14.83
N ASN A 98 10.47 -17.53 14.05
CA ASN A 98 11.76 -16.86 14.09
C ASN A 98 11.57 -15.36 13.91
N SER A 99 12.14 -14.60 14.79
CA SER A 99 12.20 -13.15 14.95
C SER A 99 11.61 -12.28 13.84
N PRO A 100 10.94 -11.16 14.20
CA PRO A 100 10.43 -10.20 13.23
C PRO A 100 11.55 -9.73 12.29
N HIS A 101 11.18 -9.34 11.08
CA HIS A 101 12.13 -8.79 10.13
C HIS A 101 12.89 -7.62 10.76
N TRP A 102 14.19 -7.53 10.42
CA TRP A 102 15.06 -6.49 10.95
C TRP A 102 14.59 -5.10 10.52
N HIS A 103 14.57 -4.18 11.48
CA HIS A 103 14.32 -2.75 11.27
C HIS A 103 15.51 -1.94 11.74
N LEU A 104 15.84 -0.84 11.07
CA LEU A 104 16.92 0.05 11.50
C LEU A 104 16.61 0.70 12.85
N GLY A 105 15.36 1.05 13.08
CA GLY A 105 14.89 1.56 14.37
C GLY A 105 13.45 1.12 14.63
N SER A 106 13.21 0.64 15.84
CA SER A 106 11.86 0.32 16.30
C SER A 106 11.68 0.76 17.74
N LEU A 107 10.56 1.42 18.01
CA LEU A 107 10.12 1.77 19.35
C LEU A 107 8.70 1.26 19.52
N GLN A 108 8.51 0.41 20.53
CA GLN A 108 7.19 -0.13 20.84
C GLN A 108 6.86 0.07 22.31
N THR A 109 5.68 0.57 22.56
CA THR A 109 5.06 0.69 23.87
C THR A 109 3.61 0.24 23.79
N GLU A 110 2.92 0.11 24.89
CA GLU A 110 1.50 -0.22 24.95
C GLU A 110 0.62 0.72 24.08
N TYR A 111 0.99 2.01 23.99
CA TYR A 111 0.17 3.05 23.34
C TYR A 111 0.78 3.61 22.06
N PHE A 112 2.03 3.30 21.77
CA PHE A 112 2.76 3.89 20.65
C PHE A 112 3.68 2.88 19.99
N SER A 113 3.67 2.85 18.66
CA SER A 113 4.63 2.12 17.85
C SER A 113 5.23 3.03 16.79
N PHE A 114 6.51 2.94 16.61
CA PHE A 114 7.26 3.65 15.57
C PHE A 114 8.30 2.70 14.99
N ILE A 115 8.31 2.57 13.68
CA ILE A 115 9.28 1.78 12.94
C ILE A 115 9.90 2.68 11.89
N PHE A 116 11.21 2.64 11.77
CA PHE A 116 11.99 3.41 10.82
C PHE A 116 12.91 2.49 10.03
N ASP A 117 12.86 2.60 8.69
CA ASP A 117 13.69 1.84 7.78
C ASP A 117 14.24 2.72 6.66
N PRO A 118 15.53 2.56 6.27
CA PRO A 118 16.06 3.12 5.05
C PRO A 118 15.58 2.30 3.84
N ILE A 119 15.48 2.94 2.70
CA ILE A 119 15.20 2.30 1.41
C ILE A 119 16.44 2.47 0.54
N ILE A 120 17.04 1.37 0.14
CA ILE A 120 18.19 1.37 -0.76
C ILE A 120 17.97 0.27 -1.79
N THR A 121 17.88 0.66 -3.06
CA THR A 121 17.72 -0.29 -4.17
C THR A 121 18.73 0.01 -5.28
N ALA A 122 19.23 -1.04 -5.91
CA ALA A 122 20.01 -0.98 -7.13
C ALA A 122 19.52 -2.06 -8.08
N ARG A 123 19.23 -1.68 -9.32
CA ARG A 123 18.71 -2.59 -10.35
C ARG A 123 19.42 -2.34 -11.67
N TRP A 124 19.80 -3.41 -12.34
CA TRP A 124 20.33 -3.39 -13.70
C TRP A 124 19.36 -4.12 -14.61
N ASP A 125 18.83 -3.41 -15.60
CA ASP A 125 18.04 -3.98 -16.67
C ASP A 125 18.95 -4.11 -17.91
N ILE A 126 19.26 -5.34 -18.29
CA ILE A 126 20.19 -5.64 -19.38
C ILE A 126 19.42 -6.33 -20.49
N THR A 127 19.49 -5.76 -21.69
CA THR A 127 18.98 -6.38 -22.91
C THR A 127 20.15 -6.46 -23.92
N GLU A 128 19.94 -7.14 -25.05
CA GLU A 128 20.95 -7.23 -26.12
C GLU A 128 21.42 -5.86 -26.63
N GLU A 129 20.53 -4.86 -26.63
CA GLU A 129 20.79 -3.54 -27.20
C GLU A 129 21.14 -2.46 -26.17
N LYS A 130 20.72 -2.61 -24.91
CA LYS A 130 20.85 -1.56 -23.92
C LYS A 130 20.99 -2.08 -22.49
N THR A 131 21.65 -1.28 -21.68
CA THR A 131 21.74 -1.46 -20.24
C THR A 131 21.22 -0.21 -19.55
N VAL A 132 20.30 -0.38 -18.60
CA VAL A 132 19.75 0.69 -17.77
C VAL A 132 20.05 0.36 -16.31
N PHE A 133 20.73 1.25 -15.64
CA PHE A 133 20.96 1.19 -14.21
C PHE A 133 20.00 2.11 -13.49
N ARG A 134 19.33 1.59 -12.48
CA ARG A 134 18.41 2.32 -11.60
C ARG A 134 18.91 2.20 -10.18
N ARG A 135 18.96 3.30 -9.49
CA ARG A 135 19.16 3.33 -8.04
C ARG A 135 18.01 4.07 -7.38
N ALA A 136 17.67 3.65 -6.19
CA ALA A 136 16.74 4.39 -5.35
C ALA A 136 17.30 4.47 -3.93
N THR A 137 17.17 5.65 -3.33
CA THR A 137 17.52 5.90 -1.94
C THR A 137 16.36 6.63 -1.26
N GLY A 138 16.05 6.25 -0.05
CA GLY A 138 14.91 6.85 0.63
C GLY A 138 14.79 6.43 2.08
N ILE A 139 13.73 6.87 2.67
CA ILE A 139 13.38 6.57 4.05
C ILE A 139 11.89 6.23 4.14
N GLN A 140 11.55 5.37 5.05
CA GLN A 140 10.18 5.16 5.46
C GLN A 140 10.07 5.09 6.97
N PHE A 141 8.99 5.61 7.48
CA PHE A 141 8.58 5.36 8.86
C PHE A 141 7.08 5.13 8.92
N ARG A 142 6.67 4.33 9.87
CA ARG A 142 5.28 3.98 10.11
C ARG A 142 5.04 3.70 11.58
N GLY A 143 3.80 3.80 11.98
CA GLY A 143 3.45 3.49 13.36
C GLY A 143 1.98 3.72 13.67
N HIS A 144 1.69 3.68 14.95
CA HIS A 144 0.36 3.98 15.46
C HIS A 144 0.40 4.60 16.86
N VAL A 145 -0.67 5.30 17.20
CA VAL A 145 -0.89 5.90 18.52
C VAL A 145 -2.23 5.40 19.05
N GLN A 146 -2.24 4.88 20.28
CA GLN A 146 -3.42 4.44 21.04
C GLN A 146 -4.37 3.49 20.27
N ASN A 147 -3.87 2.73 19.31
CA ASN A 147 -4.69 1.88 18.44
C ASN A 147 -5.80 2.63 17.65
N LYS A 148 -5.82 3.96 17.68
CA LYS A 148 -6.81 4.81 17.01
C LYS A 148 -6.25 5.57 15.81
N ILE A 149 -4.97 5.95 15.88
CA ILE A 149 -4.31 6.71 14.83
C ILE A 149 -3.19 5.85 14.26
N GLY A 150 -3.19 5.64 12.97
CA GLY A 150 -2.07 5.09 12.22
C GLY A 150 -1.41 6.19 11.39
N PHE A 151 -0.12 6.07 11.14
CA PHE A 151 0.61 7.00 10.29
C PHE A 151 1.67 6.28 9.48
N SER A 152 1.97 6.84 8.32
CA SER A 152 3.08 6.41 7.48
C SER A 152 3.63 7.58 6.69
N PHE A 153 4.92 7.54 6.47
CA PHE A 153 5.64 8.41 5.56
C PHE A 153 6.65 7.59 4.80
N ARG A 154 6.76 7.83 3.50
CA ARG A 154 7.70 7.20 2.60
C ARG A 154 8.17 8.22 1.58
N PHE A 155 9.47 8.37 1.50
CA PHE A 155 10.14 9.19 0.48
C PHE A 155 11.21 8.36 -0.19
N VAL A 156 11.20 8.33 -1.51
CA VAL A 156 12.19 7.60 -2.31
C VAL A 156 12.61 8.46 -3.49
N ASP A 157 13.89 8.74 -3.57
CA ASP A 157 14.52 9.40 -4.70
C ASP A 157 15.12 8.36 -5.64
N HIS A 158 14.78 8.46 -6.93
CA HIS A 158 15.17 7.55 -7.97
C HIS A 158 16.05 8.24 -9.00
N VAL A 159 17.08 7.55 -9.42
CA VAL A 159 17.96 7.94 -10.54
C VAL A 159 18.04 6.80 -11.53
N GLU A 160 17.74 7.08 -12.77
CA GLU A 160 17.84 6.13 -13.88
C GLU A 160 18.86 6.63 -14.89
N LYS A 161 19.84 5.79 -15.24
CA LYS A 161 20.90 6.07 -16.22
C LYS A 161 21.05 4.88 -17.16
N GLY A 162 21.13 5.16 -18.46
CA GLY A 162 21.31 4.13 -19.48
C GLY A 162 22.37 4.48 -20.50
N ASN A 163 22.87 3.45 -21.20
CA ASN A 163 23.75 3.61 -22.37
C ASN A 163 22.96 3.78 -23.66
N SER A 164 23.64 4.15 -24.75
CA SER A 164 23.03 4.18 -26.11
C SER A 164 22.64 2.75 -26.54
N PRO A 165 21.41 2.53 -27.11
CA PRO A 165 20.43 3.52 -27.53
C PRO A 165 19.39 3.93 -26.45
N TYR A 166 19.72 3.92 -25.18
CA TYR A 166 18.83 4.38 -24.12
C TYR A 166 18.33 5.82 -24.40
N ARG A 167 17.03 6.01 -24.29
CA ARG A 167 16.40 7.34 -24.39
C ARG A 167 15.71 7.65 -23.09
N HIS A 168 15.93 8.87 -22.58
CA HIS A 168 15.20 9.35 -21.42
C HIS A 168 13.70 9.36 -21.68
N ARG A 169 12.97 8.85 -20.75
CA ARG A 169 11.52 8.77 -20.82
C ARG A 169 10.90 10.03 -20.24
N SER A 170 9.95 10.62 -20.96
CA SER A 170 9.18 11.78 -20.47
C SER A 170 8.11 11.39 -19.43
N ASN A 171 7.84 10.11 -19.30
CA ASN A 171 6.90 9.53 -18.35
C ASN A 171 7.33 8.11 -18.03
N LEU A 172 7.11 7.71 -16.79
CA LEU A 172 7.49 6.41 -16.28
C LEU A 172 6.26 5.69 -15.72
N LEU A 173 6.11 4.42 -16.09
CA LEU A 173 5.33 3.47 -15.33
C LEU A 173 6.35 2.63 -14.56
N GLU A 174 6.43 2.86 -13.27
CA GLU A 174 7.38 2.15 -12.42
C GLU A 174 6.69 0.99 -11.74
N ASP A 175 7.33 -0.18 -11.77
CA ASP A 175 6.84 -1.36 -11.09
C ASP A 175 6.63 -1.03 -9.60
N ARG A 176 5.48 -1.38 -9.06
CA ARG A 176 5.07 -1.15 -7.66
C ARG A 176 4.80 0.30 -7.26
N TRP A 177 5.22 1.29 -8.06
CA TRP A 177 5.11 2.70 -7.71
C TRP A 177 4.06 3.44 -8.54
N GLY A 178 3.60 2.82 -9.61
CA GLY A 178 2.69 3.43 -10.54
C GLY A 178 3.35 4.48 -11.45
N TYR A 179 2.55 5.39 -11.95
CA TYR A 179 2.97 6.38 -12.92
C TYR A 179 3.59 7.60 -12.23
N VAL A 180 4.78 7.98 -12.64
CA VAL A 180 5.53 9.13 -12.12
C VAL A 180 6.00 10.04 -13.24
N GLY A 181 6.06 11.35 -12.99
CA GLY A 181 6.57 12.34 -13.92
C GLY A 181 8.05 12.66 -13.63
N PRO A 182 8.98 12.21 -14.48
CA PRO A 182 10.40 12.41 -14.21
C PRO A 182 10.87 13.81 -14.54
N LEU A 183 11.96 14.21 -13.89
CA LEU A 183 12.80 15.32 -14.30
C LEU A 183 13.93 14.79 -15.17
N LEU A 184 14.11 15.36 -16.36
CA LEU A 184 15.20 15.00 -17.25
C LEU A 184 16.40 15.88 -16.98
N GLY A 185 17.56 15.28 -16.74
CA GLY A 185 18.81 15.99 -16.42
C GLY A 185 20.01 15.38 -17.15
N GLY A 186 20.42 15.97 -18.26
CA GLY A 186 21.60 15.51 -19.01
C GLY A 186 21.48 14.06 -19.48
N SER A 187 22.29 13.16 -18.93
CA SER A 187 22.31 11.72 -19.24
C SER A 187 21.48 10.88 -18.27
N GLU A 188 20.82 11.49 -17.32
CA GLU A 188 20.09 10.81 -16.24
C GLU A 188 18.64 11.29 -16.15
N THR A 189 17.78 10.42 -15.67
CA THR A 189 16.37 10.71 -15.38
C THR A 189 16.16 10.63 -13.90
N TYR A 190 15.62 11.68 -13.29
CA TYR A 190 15.37 11.79 -11.86
C TYR A 190 13.87 11.78 -11.61
N TYR A 191 13.43 11.08 -10.60
CA TYR A 191 12.06 11.15 -10.12
C TYR A 191 12.00 10.76 -8.65
N ASP A 192 11.11 11.39 -7.93
CA ASP A 192 10.86 11.08 -6.52
C ASP A 192 9.42 10.60 -6.31
N LEU A 193 9.27 9.80 -5.27
CA LEU A 193 7.99 9.37 -4.79
C LEU A 193 7.85 9.74 -3.32
N THR A 194 6.79 10.48 -3.02
CA THR A 194 6.42 10.83 -1.64
C THR A 194 5.02 10.34 -1.39
N GLU A 195 4.89 9.48 -0.39
CA GLU A 195 3.61 8.99 0.14
C GLU A 195 3.57 9.29 1.64
N ALA A 196 2.51 9.90 2.10
CA ALA A 196 2.34 10.24 3.52
C ALA A 196 0.86 10.31 3.85
N TYR A 197 0.45 9.63 4.91
CA TYR A 197 -0.94 9.63 5.34
C TYR A 197 -1.09 9.39 6.84
N LEU A 198 -2.24 9.81 7.31
CA LEU A 198 -2.76 9.50 8.65
C LEU A 198 -4.05 8.69 8.50
N THR A 199 -4.22 7.72 9.38
CA THR A 199 -5.47 6.99 9.51
C THR A 199 -6.05 7.19 10.90
N PHE A 200 -7.35 7.27 10.99
CA PHE A 200 -8.09 7.33 12.24
C PHE A 200 -9.19 6.28 12.24
N GLN A 201 -9.22 5.48 13.30
CA GLN A 201 -10.22 4.41 13.45
C GLN A 201 -11.09 4.66 14.67
N THR A 202 -12.40 4.69 14.48
CA THR A 202 -13.37 4.76 15.56
C THR A 202 -14.60 3.90 15.26
N GLY A 203 -14.82 2.86 16.08
CA GLY A 203 -15.94 1.93 15.88
C GLY A 203 -15.95 1.34 14.45
N LEU A 204 -16.99 1.68 13.70
CA LEU A 204 -17.21 1.20 12.33
C LEU A 204 -16.58 2.10 11.26
N LEU A 205 -16.04 3.26 11.64
CA LEU A 205 -15.52 4.28 10.72
C LEU A 205 -14.00 4.30 10.73
N GLU A 206 -13.41 4.13 9.55
CA GLU A 206 -12.00 4.47 9.27
C GLU A 206 -11.95 5.72 8.39
N ILE A 207 -11.14 6.68 8.79
CA ILE A 207 -10.82 7.87 8.00
C ILE A 207 -9.34 7.81 7.64
N ALA A 208 -9.00 8.03 6.39
CA ALA A 208 -7.62 8.20 5.94
C ALA A 208 -7.47 9.52 5.21
N PHE A 209 -6.43 10.25 5.54
CA PHE A 209 -6.10 11.53 4.91
C PHE A 209 -4.61 11.57 4.57
N GLY A 210 -4.30 11.96 3.34
CA GLY A 210 -2.92 12.09 2.90
C GLY A 210 -2.73 11.85 1.42
N LYS A 211 -1.52 11.45 1.06
CA LYS A 211 -1.12 11.11 -0.31
C LYS A 211 -0.73 9.64 -0.38
N ASP A 212 -1.46 8.86 -1.15
CA ASP A 212 -1.21 7.44 -1.37
C ASP A 212 -1.83 6.99 -2.69
N ARG A 213 -1.50 5.79 -3.14
CA ARG A 213 -2.15 5.14 -4.28
C ARG A 213 -3.39 4.39 -3.81
N LEU A 214 -4.37 4.33 -4.70
CA LEU A 214 -5.60 3.58 -4.52
C LEU A 214 -5.75 2.56 -5.65
N ALA A 215 -6.32 1.41 -5.33
CA ALA A 215 -6.68 0.42 -6.34
C ALA A 215 -8.00 -0.28 -5.96
N TRP A 216 -8.97 -0.26 -6.87
CA TRP A 216 -10.30 -0.79 -6.64
C TRP A 216 -10.70 -1.78 -7.73
N GLY A 217 -11.11 -2.94 -7.31
CA GLY A 217 -11.52 -4.05 -8.14
C GLY A 217 -10.65 -5.28 -7.90
N PRO A 218 -11.15 -6.46 -8.25
CA PRO A 218 -10.38 -7.70 -8.17
C PRO A 218 -9.29 -7.75 -9.25
N GLY A 219 -8.25 -8.55 -8.98
CA GLY A 219 -7.15 -8.81 -9.90
C GLY A 219 -6.05 -7.75 -9.86
N GLU A 220 -5.03 -7.95 -10.67
CA GLU A 220 -3.81 -7.17 -10.68
C GLU A 220 -3.99 -5.79 -11.36
N GLU A 221 -4.77 -5.74 -12.43
CA GLU A 221 -4.99 -4.51 -13.23
C GLU A 221 -6.10 -3.59 -12.69
N HIS A 222 -6.95 -4.05 -11.78
CA HIS A 222 -8.03 -3.29 -11.13
C HIS A 222 -8.94 -2.51 -12.08
N LEU A 223 -10.17 -2.95 -12.26
CA LEU A 223 -11.10 -2.41 -13.27
C LEU A 223 -11.61 -0.98 -13.02
N LEU A 224 -11.60 -0.50 -11.75
CA LEU A 224 -12.25 0.76 -11.38
C LEU A 224 -11.24 1.88 -11.11
N ILE A 225 -10.29 1.65 -10.22
CA ILE A 225 -9.14 2.52 -9.98
C ILE A 225 -7.90 1.66 -10.12
N GLY A 226 -7.11 1.92 -11.16
CA GLY A 226 -5.93 1.11 -11.49
C GLY A 226 -4.81 1.28 -10.47
N GLY A 227 -4.20 0.17 -10.05
CA GLY A 227 -3.05 0.17 -9.13
C GLY A 227 -1.81 0.86 -9.69
N SER A 228 -1.75 1.06 -11.02
CA SER A 228 -0.69 1.81 -11.71
C SER A 228 -0.93 3.33 -11.77
N ALA A 229 -2.06 3.82 -11.24
CA ALA A 229 -2.30 5.26 -11.16
C ALA A 229 -1.31 5.94 -10.20
N PRO A 230 -0.93 7.20 -10.43
CA PRO A 230 -0.08 7.93 -9.50
C PRO A 230 -0.77 8.13 -8.14
N SER A 231 0.04 8.30 -7.10
CA SER A 231 -0.48 8.68 -5.77
C SER A 231 -1.22 10.00 -5.84
N ILE A 232 -2.36 10.07 -5.16
CA ILE A 232 -3.21 11.25 -5.09
C ILE A 232 -3.37 11.74 -3.65
N ASN A 233 -3.48 13.05 -3.48
CA ASN A 233 -3.92 13.62 -2.20
C ASN A 233 -5.41 13.32 -2.06
N HIS A 234 -5.79 12.62 -1.00
CA HIS A 234 -7.17 12.20 -0.83
C HIS A 234 -7.62 12.17 0.63
N LEU A 235 -8.92 12.22 0.81
CA LEU A 235 -9.62 11.88 2.03
C LEU A 235 -10.50 10.68 1.73
N ARG A 236 -10.33 9.62 2.52
CA ARG A 236 -11.05 8.36 2.40
C ARG A 236 -11.86 8.10 3.66
N PHE A 237 -13.09 7.70 3.49
CA PHE A 237 -13.96 7.20 4.55
C PHE A 237 -14.35 5.76 4.23
N ARG A 238 -14.24 4.89 5.21
CA ARG A 238 -14.68 3.51 5.12
C ARG A 238 -15.59 3.20 6.31
N PHE A 239 -16.76 2.68 6.02
CA PHE A 239 -17.72 2.23 7.00
C PHE A 239 -17.91 0.73 6.83
N ASP A 240 -17.57 -0.05 7.85
CA ASP A 240 -17.87 -1.48 7.90
C ASP A 240 -19.16 -1.68 8.71
N ILE A 241 -20.27 -2.02 8.03
CA ILE A 241 -21.62 -2.13 8.59
C ILE A 241 -21.91 -3.61 8.82
N GLY A 242 -21.75 -4.06 10.06
CA GLY A 242 -21.81 -5.48 10.40
C GLY A 242 -20.62 -6.24 9.78
N GLU A 243 -20.87 -7.51 9.44
CA GLU A 243 -19.85 -8.39 8.82
C GLU A 243 -20.01 -8.46 7.30
N ASN A 244 -21.16 -7.99 6.80
CA ASN A 244 -21.58 -8.24 5.43
C ASN A 244 -21.59 -7.03 4.52
N CYS A 245 -21.43 -5.81 5.05
CA CYS A 245 -21.52 -4.60 4.24
C CYS A 245 -20.35 -3.66 4.49
N ARG A 246 -19.86 -3.06 3.41
CA ARG A 246 -18.85 -2.01 3.44
C ARG A 246 -19.25 -0.87 2.53
N LEU A 247 -19.15 0.35 3.03
CA LEU A 247 -19.27 1.56 2.24
C LEU A 247 -17.93 2.29 2.23
N LEU A 248 -17.46 2.63 1.07
CA LEU A 248 -16.24 3.40 0.85
C LEU A 248 -16.57 4.68 0.11
N TYR A 249 -16.00 5.78 0.56
CA TYR A 249 -16.04 7.08 -0.10
C TYR A 249 -14.65 7.67 -0.18
N VAL A 250 -14.27 8.18 -1.35
CA VAL A 250 -13.00 8.86 -1.58
C VAL A 250 -13.27 10.18 -2.29
N ILE A 251 -12.64 11.23 -1.81
CA ILE A 251 -12.47 12.48 -2.53
C ILE A 251 -10.98 12.79 -2.62
N GLY A 252 -10.47 13.07 -3.81
CA GLY A 252 -9.05 13.30 -4.03
C GLY A 252 -8.78 14.33 -5.11
N LYS A 253 -7.62 14.98 -4.99
CA LYS A 253 -7.10 15.91 -6.00
C LYS A 253 -6.17 15.16 -6.94
N LEU A 254 -6.52 15.17 -8.22
CA LEU A 254 -5.69 14.56 -9.26
C LEU A 254 -4.63 15.56 -9.73
N THR A 255 -3.41 15.09 -9.94
CA THR A 255 -2.35 15.88 -10.56
C THR A 255 -2.47 15.73 -12.07
N PRO A 256 -2.80 16.77 -12.83
CA PRO A 256 -2.89 16.66 -14.27
C PRO A 256 -1.51 16.44 -14.89
N TRP A 257 -1.42 15.53 -15.82
CA TRP A 257 -0.19 15.22 -16.56
C TRP A 257 0.23 16.33 -17.52
N LYS A 258 -0.77 16.94 -18.17
CA LYS A 258 -0.55 18.06 -19.09
C LYS A 258 -1.40 19.23 -18.66
N THR A 259 -0.82 20.40 -18.64
CA THR A 259 -1.51 21.67 -18.44
C THR A 259 -1.77 22.30 -19.81
N PRO A 260 -2.96 22.87 -20.04
CA PRO A 260 -3.23 23.68 -21.23
C PRO A 260 -2.20 24.83 -21.32
N GLY A 261 -1.76 25.15 -22.53
CA GLY A 261 -0.75 26.17 -22.76
C GLY A 261 -1.16 27.60 -22.35
N ASP A 262 -2.45 27.83 -22.13
CA ASP A 262 -3.04 29.09 -21.64
C ASP A 262 -3.02 29.23 -20.11
N SER A 263 -2.52 28.23 -19.39
CA SER A 263 -2.41 28.23 -17.94
C SER A 263 -1.09 28.80 -17.41
N LEU A 264 -0.46 29.69 -18.16
CA LEU A 264 0.78 30.34 -17.76
C LEU A 264 0.48 31.68 -17.07
N TYR A 265 1.17 31.97 -15.98
CA TYR A 265 1.22 33.30 -15.39
C TYR A 265 2.65 33.67 -15.05
N THR A 266 2.95 34.97 -15.12
CA THR A 266 4.26 35.48 -14.70
C THR A 266 4.06 36.20 -13.36
N ASN A 267 4.83 35.78 -12.36
CA ASN A 267 4.80 36.42 -11.05
C ASN A 267 5.50 37.78 -11.05
N ILE A 268 5.42 38.52 -9.95
CA ILE A 268 6.03 39.85 -9.78
C ILE A 268 7.56 39.83 -10.04
N GLU A 269 8.21 38.72 -9.81
CA GLU A 269 9.66 38.57 -10.02
C GLU A 269 10.03 38.25 -11.49
N GLY A 270 9.05 38.15 -12.38
CA GLY A 270 9.27 37.83 -13.80
C GLY A 270 9.36 36.36 -14.11
N TRP A 271 9.12 35.43 -13.15
CA TRP A 271 9.12 34.00 -13.36
C TRP A 271 7.79 33.54 -13.95
N THR A 272 7.87 32.84 -15.09
CA THR A 272 6.70 32.20 -15.67
C THR A 272 6.42 30.88 -14.95
N ARG A 273 5.23 30.74 -14.42
CA ARG A 273 4.73 29.55 -13.73
C ARG A 273 3.52 28.96 -14.43
N LEU A 274 3.42 27.67 -14.37
CA LEU A 274 2.28 26.91 -14.88
C LEU A 274 1.22 26.79 -13.79
N ILE A 275 -0.03 27.12 -14.12
CA ILE A 275 -1.18 26.83 -13.25
C ILE A 275 -1.78 25.49 -13.71
N PRO A 276 -1.61 24.41 -12.98
CA PRO A 276 -2.21 23.14 -13.34
C PRO A 276 -3.74 23.23 -13.25
N ALA A 277 -4.45 22.71 -14.27
CA ALA A 277 -5.89 22.58 -14.20
C ALA A 277 -6.26 21.68 -13.01
N GLU A 278 -7.08 22.18 -12.10
CA GLU A 278 -7.53 21.39 -10.96
C GLU A 278 -8.50 20.31 -11.43
N LYS A 279 -8.21 19.07 -11.06
CA LYS A 279 -9.09 17.92 -11.29
C LYS A 279 -9.34 17.22 -9.99
N TRP A 280 -10.57 16.83 -9.77
CA TRP A 280 -10.99 16.13 -8.58
C TRP A 280 -11.59 14.76 -8.96
N LEU A 281 -11.34 13.79 -8.11
CA LEU A 281 -11.97 12.49 -8.11
C LEU A 281 -12.92 12.42 -6.94
N ALA A 282 -14.17 12.06 -7.16
CA ALA A 282 -15.08 11.62 -6.12
C ALA A 282 -15.58 10.23 -6.49
N ALA A 283 -15.40 9.27 -5.63
CA ALA A 283 -15.78 7.89 -5.88
C ALA A 283 -16.45 7.29 -4.65
N HIS A 284 -17.47 6.51 -4.90
CA HIS A 284 -18.22 5.77 -3.88
C HIS A 284 -18.18 4.30 -4.26
N ARG A 285 -18.12 3.44 -3.26
CA ARG A 285 -18.26 2.01 -3.46
C ARG A 285 -19.02 1.38 -2.31
N PHE A 286 -20.06 0.63 -2.62
CA PHE A 286 -20.76 -0.24 -1.70
C PHE A 286 -20.41 -1.68 -2.02
N GLU A 287 -20.04 -2.47 -1.01
CA GLU A 287 -19.79 -3.90 -1.13
C GLU A 287 -20.72 -4.65 -0.18
N TYR A 288 -21.30 -5.72 -0.70
CA TYR A 288 -22.04 -6.70 0.06
C TYR A 288 -21.34 -8.05 -0.03
N PHE A 289 -21.03 -8.64 1.12
CA PHE A 289 -20.36 -9.92 1.24
C PHE A 289 -21.39 -10.98 1.59
N TYR A 290 -21.56 -11.95 0.70
CA TYR A 290 -22.43 -13.09 0.97
C TYR A 290 -21.57 -14.32 1.21
N GLN A 291 -21.39 -14.70 2.48
CA GLN A 291 -20.43 -15.71 2.90
C GLN A 291 -19.02 -15.37 2.38
N ASP A 292 -18.14 -16.34 2.25
CA ASP A 292 -16.76 -16.11 1.83
C ASP A 292 -16.55 -16.22 0.31
N PHE A 293 -17.60 -16.56 -0.44
CA PHE A 293 -17.46 -16.89 -1.86
C PHE A 293 -18.04 -15.86 -2.83
N LEU A 294 -18.90 -14.94 -2.38
CA LEU A 294 -19.53 -13.96 -3.26
C LEU A 294 -19.42 -12.55 -2.69
N THR A 295 -18.87 -11.64 -3.48
CA THR A 295 -18.87 -10.22 -3.20
C THR A 295 -19.56 -9.47 -4.32
N ILE A 296 -20.56 -8.67 -3.97
CA ILE A 296 -21.25 -7.77 -4.90
C ILE A 296 -20.80 -6.34 -4.59
N GLY A 297 -20.17 -5.67 -5.56
CA GLY A 297 -19.70 -4.30 -5.44
C GLY A 297 -20.38 -3.39 -6.45
N ILE A 298 -20.83 -2.21 -6.00
CA ILE A 298 -21.40 -1.14 -6.84
C ILE A 298 -20.54 0.11 -6.60
N SER A 299 -20.08 0.72 -7.70
CA SER A 299 -19.23 1.92 -7.66
C SER A 299 -19.77 3.01 -8.57
#